data_177d9cb66927558e647f10efbc2fbe48
#
_entry.id   177d9cb66927558e647f10efbc2fbe48
#
_cell.length_a   1.000
_cell.length_b   1.000
_cell.length_c   1.000
_cell.angle_alpha   90.00
_cell.angle_beta   90.00
_cell.angle_gamma   90.00
#
_symmetry.space_group_name_H-M   'P 1'
#
loop_
_entity.id
_entity.type
_entity.pdbx_description
1 polymer ?
#
loop_
_entity_poly.entity_id
_entity_poly.type
_entity_poly.pdbx_seq_one_letter_code
_entity_poly.pdbx_strand_id
1 'polypeptide(L)'
;MKRLTRRTALASILLVVSLLVACSSSSSSGTKSSAVSGGTATFALAAGNVPDWILPLVTAANATTPNISFFQFLLYRPLFWFGGPGSAGLNASQSIANTPTFTTSNGKTTANITLKHYVWSDGKPVTARDVQFWYNLLTAEKANWWDYSPGGFPDNVVRFTVNGPYQITIEFNGPYSGAWLYNELAQLVPLPQQSWDRTSATGPVGNYDLTTSGARAVYNFLAAQNKDLATYTTNPLWKVVDGPWHLTSFTPSTGASTFARNATFSGPNAKNGVHKLQLVPFTSDAAEFNSLLSGSGLSYGYVPFSDIAAISRVTSAGYKVVPWVDWAFNYIPLNFNQPATGPIFRQLYVRQALQHLINETEITRSVFHGYGVPDYGPVPGAPASVYLSRQQTSDPYPFDPAAARTLLADHGWTVRPSGTSTCSRPGTAANACGPGVPAGAKLAFTLQYASGQTQVSEEAASLQTAFASAGITIALKAAPMSAVSGQWASCSQSSCWQALFWGNGWGFYPMFAEPAGDEIFASGAAANGGGYSSAEADSLMTAVHTQGLNAFDKYENYISAQVPVLWMASPDYFVSAIKSNLAGATPTDPLLNIYPQNWYFLKG
;
A
#
# COMPACT_ATOMS: atom_id res chain seq x y z
N MET A 1 33.28 -3.73 65.42
CA MET A 1 33.89 -2.62 66.23
C MET A 1 33.61 -1.34 65.47
N LYS A 2 32.70 -0.54 66.00
CA LYS A 2 32.89 0.86 66.52
C LYS A 2 33.41 1.84 65.44
N ARG A 3 32.85 2.99 65.08
CA ARG A 3 31.80 3.93 65.57
C ARG A 3 31.76 5.02 64.50
N LEU A 4 30.66 5.52 64.02
CA LEU A 4 29.98 6.78 64.41
C LEU A 4 30.85 8.03 64.66
N THR A 5 30.60 9.10 63.88
CA THR A 5 30.00 10.40 64.34
C THR A 5 30.21 11.47 63.25
N ARG A 6 29.20 12.13 62.78
CA ARG A 6 28.51 13.38 63.18
C ARG A 6 29.15 14.68 62.66
N ARG A 7 28.36 15.38 61.82
CA ARG A 7 27.94 16.81 61.81
C ARG A 7 29.02 17.91 61.85
N THR A 8 28.92 18.86 60.92
CA THR A 8 28.39 20.21 61.21
C THR A 8 28.29 21.08 59.95
N ALA A 9 27.24 21.88 59.90
CA ALA A 9 26.95 22.90 58.91
C ALA A 9 27.74 24.17 59.24
N LEU A 10 28.14 24.93 58.20
CA LEU A 10 28.47 26.36 58.33
C LEU A 10 27.96 27.07 57.05
N ALA A 11 27.03 27.97 57.28
CA ALA A 11 26.59 28.96 56.35
C ALA A 11 27.65 30.05 56.16
N SER A 12 27.90 30.42 54.91
CA SER A 12 28.64 31.66 54.59
C SER A 12 27.87 32.42 53.52
N ILE A 13 27.26 33.50 53.92
CA ILE A 13 26.71 34.58 53.14
C ILE A 13 27.81 35.27 52.39
N LEU A 14 27.80 35.33 51.07
CA LEU A 14 28.63 36.25 50.29
C LEU A 14 27.72 37.04 49.33
N LEU A 15 27.67 38.31 49.59
CA LEU A 15 27.08 39.40 48.83
C LEU A 15 27.83 39.50 47.48
N VAL A 16 27.17 39.32 46.34
CA VAL A 16 27.73 39.62 45.02
C VAL A 16 26.88 40.67 44.33
N VAL A 17 27.55 41.74 44.05
CA VAL A 17 27.11 42.94 43.34
C VAL A 17 26.59 42.59 41.94
N SER A 18 25.39 43.02 41.66
CA SER A 18 24.75 42.90 40.34
C SER A 18 25.37 43.87 39.33
N LEU A 19 26.17 43.37 38.42
CA LEU A 19 26.49 44.08 37.17
C LEU A 19 25.43 43.69 36.13
N LEU A 20 24.50 44.59 35.84
CA LEU A 20 23.58 44.53 34.73
C LEU A 20 24.35 44.72 33.42
N VAL A 21 24.71 43.61 32.76
CA VAL A 21 25.05 43.62 31.33
C VAL A 21 23.75 43.39 30.59
N ALA A 22 23.19 44.45 30.04
CA ALA A 22 22.09 44.35 29.07
C ALA A 22 22.60 43.73 27.77
N CYS A 23 22.54 42.37 27.69
CA CYS A 23 22.56 41.71 26.38
C CYS A 23 21.22 41.97 25.73
N SER A 24 21.19 42.89 24.79
CA SER A 24 20.12 42.98 23.79
C SER A 24 20.11 41.70 22.97
N SER A 25 19.36 40.72 23.42
CA SER A 25 18.91 39.62 22.54
C SER A 25 18.05 40.23 21.44
N SER A 26 18.66 40.46 20.28
CA SER A 26 17.90 40.62 19.04
C SER A 26 17.14 39.34 18.83
N SER A 27 15.93 39.22 19.37
CA SER A 27 14.93 38.28 18.90
C SER A 27 14.72 38.63 17.45
N SER A 28 15.31 37.86 16.54
CA SER A 28 14.86 37.80 15.16
C SER A 28 13.39 37.35 15.24
N SER A 29 12.47 38.31 15.25
CA SER A 29 11.07 38.06 14.98
C SER A 29 11.01 37.57 13.54
N GLY A 30 11.19 36.27 13.36
CA GLY A 30 10.82 35.62 12.11
C GLY A 30 9.36 35.96 11.87
N THR A 31 9.09 36.80 10.92
CA THR A 31 7.76 37.15 10.45
C THR A 31 7.07 35.82 10.16
N LYS A 32 6.14 35.39 11.00
CA LYS A 32 5.29 34.23 10.72
C LYS A 32 4.51 34.57 9.46
N SER A 33 4.89 33.98 8.33
CA SER A 33 4.16 34.14 7.08
C SER A 33 2.69 33.80 7.34
N SER A 34 1.79 34.74 7.03
CA SER A 34 0.37 34.54 7.27
C SER A 34 -0.21 33.57 6.22
N ALA A 35 -1.12 32.71 6.65
CA ALA A 35 -1.82 31.81 5.74
C ALA A 35 -2.70 32.60 4.75
N VAL A 36 -2.67 32.21 3.49
CA VAL A 36 -3.58 32.69 2.44
C VAL A 36 -4.78 31.75 2.40
N SER A 37 -5.99 32.32 2.48
CA SER A 37 -7.20 31.50 2.36
C SER A 37 -7.42 31.09 0.90
N GLY A 38 -7.70 29.81 0.67
CA GLY A 38 -8.06 29.27 -0.63
C GLY A 38 -6.87 28.94 -1.54
N GLY A 39 -7.10 29.04 -2.85
CA GLY A 39 -6.15 28.64 -3.88
C GLY A 39 -6.35 27.22 -4.39
N THR A 40 -5.53 26.84 -5.36
CA THR A 40 -5.49 25.50 -5.96
C THR A 40 -4.14 24.86 -5.67
N ALA A 41 -4.14 23.69 -5.02
CA ALA A 41 -2.97 22.85 -4.92
C ALA A 41 -2.96 21.83 -6.05
N THR A 42 -1.78 21.58 -6.62
CA THR A 42 -1.55 20.56 -7.64
C THR A 42 -0.65 19.49 -7.07
N PHE A 43 -1.03 18.23 -7.26
CA PHE A 43 -0.30 17.05 -6.81
C PHE A 43 0.03 16.17 -8.01
N ALA A 44 1.30 15.85 -8.19
CA ALA A 44 1.77 15.02 -9.29
C ALA A 44 1.38 13.55 -9.07
N LEU A 45 0.93 12.89 -10.12
CA LEU A 45 0.82 11.45 -10.18
C LEU A 45 1.99 10.91 -11.02
N ALA A 46 2.73 9.96 -10.48
CA ALA A 46 3.85 9.33 -11.16
C ALA A 46 3.42 8.68 -12.48
N ALA A 47 4.38 8.54 -13.39
CA ALA A 47 4.14 7.96 -14.70
C ALA A 47 3.39 6.62 -14.62
N GLY A 48 2.26 6.54 -15.31
CA GLY A 48 1.39 5.35 -15.32
C GLY A 48 0.48 5.15 -14.11
N ASN A 49 0.59 5.99 -13.09
CA ASN A 49 -0.26 5.95 -11.89
C ASN A 49 -1.56 6.73 -12.12
N VAL A 50 -2.49 6.11 -12.83
CA VAL A 50 -3.77 6.71 -13.22
C VAL A 50 -4.88 6.20 -12.32
N PRO A 51 -5.63 7.06 -11.59
CA PRO A 51 -6.84 6.63 -10.90
C PRO A 51 -7.92 6.27 -11.94
N ASP A 52 -8.50 5.09 -11.80
CA ASP A 52 -9.49 4.53 -12.71
C ASP A 52 -10.62 3.77 -12.00
N TRP A 53 -10.66 3.86 -10.67
CA TRP A 53 -11.64 3.13 -9.85
C TRP A 53 -12.18 4.01 -8.72
N ILE A 54 -13.46 4.42 -8.81
CA ILE A 54 -14.10 5.31 -7.82
C ILE A 54 -14.89 4.57 -6.73
N LEU A 55 -15.36 3.34 -7.00
CA LEU A 55 -16.18 2.56 -6.08
C LEU A 55 -15.32 1.98 -4.93
N PRO A 56 -15.63 2.26 -3.64
CA PRO A 56 -14.89 1.71 -2.49
C PRO A 56 -15.22 0.23 -2.20
N LEU A 57 -15.27 -0.58 -3.22
CA LEU A 57 -15.26 -2.05 -3.25
C LEU A 57 -14.27 -2.42 -4.36
N VAL A 58 -13.00 -2.50 -3.99
CA VAL A 58 -11.87 -2.55 -4.92
C VAL A 58 -11.55 -4.00 -5.27
N THR A 59 -11.24 -4.25 -6.53
CA THR A 59 -10.72 -5.56 -6.97
C THR A 59 -9.20 -5.61 -6.86
N ALA A 60 -8.60 -6.79 -6.85
CA ALA A 60 -7.15 -6.95 -6.77
C ALA A 60 -6.39 -6.16 -7.86
N ALA A 61 -6.89 -6.13 -9.09
CA ALA A 61 -6.29 -5.38 -10.19
C ALA A 61 -6.34 -3.85 -10.01
N ASN A 62 -7.27 -3.35 -9.19
CA ASN A 62 -7.49 -1.91 -8.97
C ASN A 62 -7.06 -1.45 -7.56
N ALA A 63 -6.52 -2.35 -6.72
CA ALA A 63 -5.99 -2.04 -5.39
C ALA A 63 -4.64 -1.31 -5.51
N THR A 64 -4.69 -0.06 -5.91
CA THR A 64 -3.52 0.80 -6.12
C THR A 64 -3.59 2.05 -5.26
N THR A 65 -2.43 2.57 -4.85
CA THR A 65 -2.34 3.83 -4.09
C THR A 65 -3.05 5.00 -4.79
N PRO A 66 -2.91 5.20 -6.13
CA PRO A 66 -3.68 6.23 -6.83
C PRO A 66 -5.19 6.08 -6.69
N ASN A 67 -5.72 4.86 -6.76
CA ASN A 67 -7.16 4.62 -6.62
C ASN A 67 -7.63 4.82 -5.18
N ILE A 68 -6.93 4.25 -4.21
CA ILE A 68 -7.37 4.22 -2.81
C ILE A 68 -6.99 5.52 -2.09
N SER A 69 -5.68 5.78 -1.92
CA SER A 69 -5.20 6.88 -1.07
C SER A 69 -5.34 8.25 -1.71
N PHE A 70 -5.11 8.35 -3.04
CA PHE A 70 -5.10 9.65 -3.73
C PHE A 70 -6.43 10.01 -4.39
N PHE A 71 -7.37 9.08 -4.51
CA PHE A 71 -8.65 9.32 -5.16
C PHE A 71 -9.85 8.99 -4.25
N GLN A 72 -10.03 7.73 -3.87
CA GLN A 72 -11.21 7.32 -3.09
C GLN A 72 -11.25 7.97 -1.71
N PHE A 73 -10.13 8.03 -0.98
CA PHE A 73 -10.07 8.63 0.35
C PHE A 73 -10.30 10.15 0.38
N LEU A 74 -10.23 10.80 -0.76
CA LEU A 74 -10.68 12.19 -0.89
C LEU A 74 -12.21 12.30 -0.91
N LEU A 75 -12.91 11.28 -1.40
CA LEU A 75 -14.35 11.24 -1.63
C LEU A 75 -15.09 10.48 -0.52
N TYR A 76 -14.54 9.36 -0.09
CA TYR A 76 -15.15 8.44 0.86
C TYR A 76 -14.19 8.15 2.00
N ARG A 77 -14.65 8.25 3.24
CA ARG A 77 -13.85 7.98 4.43
C ARG A 77 -14.09 6.56 4.93
N PRO A 78 -13.02 5.79 5.21
CA PRO A 78 -13.18 4.52 5.89
C PRO A 78 -13.67 4.72 7.32
N LEU A 79 -14.28 3.69 7.87
CA LEU A 79 -14.78 3.70 9.24
C LEU A 79 -13.65 3.94 10.25
N PHE A 80 -12.52 3.30 10.01
CA PHE A 80 -11.28 3.48 10.77
C PHE A 80 -10.18 3.98 9.85
N TRP A 81 -9.64 5.14 10.19
CA TRP A 81 -8.51 5.72 9.48
C TRP A 81 -7.21 5.29 10.13
N PHE A 82 -6.31 4.71 9.36
CA PHE A 82 -4.96 4.45 9.78
C PHE A 82 -4.01 5.44 9.12
N GLY A 83 -2.88 5.71 9.78
CA GLY A 83 -1.89 6.64 9.29
C GLY A 83 -2.06 8.06 9.80
N GLY A 84 -0.97 8.77 9.69
CA GLY A 84 -0.82 10.17 10.10
C GLY A 84 0.66 10.54 10.16
N PRO A 85 0.99 11.77 10.55
CA PRO A 85 2.37 12.22 10.60
C PRO A 85 3.25 11.33 11.50
N GLY A 86 4.15 10.56 10.88
CA GLY A 86 5.10 9.67 11.56
C GLY A 86 4.45 8.47 12.28
N SER A 87 3.22 8.11 11.93
CA SER A 87 2.50 7.00 12.56
C SER A 87 1.69 6.23 11.53
N ALA A 88 1.78 4.92 11.59
CA ALA A 88 0.96 4.00 10.82
C ALA A 88 -0.26 3.49 11.61
N GLY A 89 -0.39 3.83 12.90
CA GLY A 89 -1.47 3.36 13.76
C GLY A 89 -2.83 4.02 13.50
N LEU A 90 -3.85 3.55 14.26
CA LEU A 90 -5.20 4.09 14.19
C LEU A 90 -5.24 5.59 14.52
N ASN A 91 -5.73 6.37 13.58
CA ASN A 91 -5.95 7.81 13.75
C ASN A 91 -7.41 8.09 14.08
N ALA A 92 -7.71 8.07 15.36
CA ALA A 92 -9.09 8.27 15.84
C ALA A 92 -9.68 9.63 15.40
N SER A 93 -8.86 10.66 15.17
CA SER A 93 -9.36 11.98 14.75
C SER A 93 -9.89 11.99 13.32
N GLN A 94 -9.33 11.17 12.44
CA GLN A 94 -9.72 11.05 11.03
C GLN A 94 -10.78 9.97 10.79
N SER A 95 -11.02 9.09 11.76
CA SER A 95 -11.95 7.96 11.67
C SER A 95 -13.40 8.42 11.81
N ILE A 96 -14.32 7.78 11.09
CA ILE A 96 -15.78 7.97 11.25
C ILE A 96 -16.29 7.30 12.52
N ALA A 97 -15.65 6.24 12.98
CA ALA A 97 -16.00 5.58 14.24
C ALA A 97 -15.04 5.92 15.37
N ASN A 98 -15.49 5.70 16.59
CA ASN A 98 -14.63 5.64 17.77
C ASN A 98 -13.83 4.34 17.74
N THR A 99 -12.73 4.27 18.50
CA THR A 99 -11.96 3.03 18.68
C THR A 99 -12.89 1.89 19.09
N PRO A 100 -12.95 0.77 18.35
CA PRO A 100 -13.83 -0.34 18.67
C PRO A 100 -13.38 -1.03 19.95
N THR A 101 -14.30 -1.74 20.59
CA THR A 101 -14.00 -2.61 21.73
C THR A 101 -14.22 -4.06 21.34
N PHE A 102 -13.30 -4.93 21.78
CA PHE A 102 -13.36 -6.37 21.53
C PHE A 102 -13.61 -7.13 22.83
N THR A 103 -14.49 -8.11 22.77
CA THR A 103 -14.74 -9.02 23.89
C THR A 103 -14.72 -10.46 23.38
N THR A 104 -13.93 -11.32 24.02
CA THR A 104 -13.88 -12.75 23.67
C THR A 104 -14.59 -13.55 24.75
N SER A 105 -15.58 -14.36 24.35
CA SER A 105 -16.35 -15.23 25.21
C SER A 105 -16.75 -16.49 24.46
N ASN A 106 -16.70 -17.64 25.13
CA ASN A 106 -17.08 -18.94 24.57
C ASN A 106 -16.38 -19.24 23.22
N GLY A 107 -15.10 -18.87 23.09
CA GLY A 107 -14.32 -19.13 21.88
C GLY A 107 -14.67 -18.25 20.67
N LYS A 108 -15.43 -17.18 20.88
CA LYS A 108 -15.81 -16.21 19.85
C LYS A 108 -15.42 -14.80 20.26
N THR A 109 -15.06 -13.97 19.30
CA THR A 109 -14.80 -12.54 19.53
C THR A 109 -15.94 -11.70 18.99
N THR A 110 -16.29 -10.67 19.73
CA THR A 110 -17.30 -9.68 19.36
C THR A 110 -16.66 -8.30 19.30
N ALA A 111 -16.84 -7.60 18.20
CA ALA A 111 -16.47 -6.19 18.04
C ALA A 111 -17.70 -5.29 18.22
N ASN A 112 -17.58 -4.29 19.09
CA ASN A 112 -18.60 -3.24 19.25
C ASN A 112 -18.06 -1.93 18.70
N ILE A 113 -18.80 -1.34 17.77
CA ILE A 113 -18.42 -0.17 17.01
C ILE A 113 -19.47 0.93 17.21
N THR A 114 -19.00 2.14 17.53
CA THR A 114 -19.86 3.32 17.65
C THR A 114 -19.39 4.38 16.66
N LEU A 115 -20.28 4.78 15.74
CA LEU A 115 -20.01 5.81 14.76
C LEU A 115 -20.10 7.20 15.41
N LYS A 116 -19.33 8.13 14.88
CA LYS A 116 -19.47 9.57 15.15
C LYS A 116 -20.55 10.16 14.23
N HIS A 117 -20.96 11.39 14.53
CA HIS A 117 -21.97 12.09 13.73
C HIS A 117 -21.33 12.72 12.48
N TYR A 118 -21.11 11.91 11.45
CA TYR A 118 -20.74 12.38 10.11
C TYR A 118 -22.00 12.56 9.25
N VAL A 119 -21.90 13.39 8.23
CA VAL A 119 -22.99 13.63 7.27
C VAL A 119 -22.47 13.44 5.84
N TRP A 120 -23.34 12.90 4.99
CA TRP A 120 -23.15 12.88 3.55
C TRP A 120 -23.27 14.28 2.96
N SER A 121 -22.75 14.49 1.77
CA SER A 121 -22.83 15.78 1.07
C SER A 121 -24.25 16.20 0.68
N ASP A 122 -25.22 15.29 0.71
CA ASP A 122 -26.64 15.56 0.57
C ASP A 122 -27.32 15.98 1.89
N GLY A 123 -26.55 16.10 2.97
CA GLY A 123 -27.01 16.51 4.30
C GLY A 123 -27.60 15.40 5.17
N LYS A 124 -27.67 14.16 4.65
CA LYS A 124 -28.14 13.01 5.45
C LYS A 124 -27.05 12.50 6.37
N PRO A 125 -27.40 11.94 7.54
CA PRO A 125 -26.41 11.37 8.44
C PRO A 125 -25.75 10.12 7.84
N VAL A 126 -24.45 9.92 8.11
CA VAL A 126 -23.77 8.63 7.93
C VAL A 126 -24.16 7.73 9.08
N THR A 127 -24.66 6.55 8.79
CA THR A 127 -25.25 5.64 9.77
C THR A 127 -24.67 4.23 9.71
N ALA A 128 -24.98 3.42 10.73
CA ALA A 128 -24.66 2.01 10.75
C ALA A 128 -25.29 1.22 9.58
N ARG A 129 -26.39 1.74 8.99
CA ARG A 129 -27.04 1.16 7.81
C ARG A 129 -26.18 1.31 6.56
N ASP A 130 -25.43 2.40 6.44
CA ASP A 130 -24.50 2.64 5.33
C ASP A 130 -23.30 1.68 5.40
N VAL A 131 -22.84 1.34 6.61
CA VAL A 131 -21.79 0.33 6.83
C VAL A 131 -22.31 -1.08 6.54
N GLN A 132 -23.54 -1.40 6.98
CA GLN A 132 -24.20 -2.67 6.67
C GLN A 132 -24.38 -2.84 5.15
N PHE A 133 -24.70 -1.77 4.45
CA PHE A 133 -24.85 -1.78 2.99
C PHE A 133 -23.54 -2.21 2.31
N TRP A 134 -22.41 -1.61 2.69
CA TRP A 134 -21.11 -2.04 2.21
C TRP A 134 -20.84 -3.54 2.51
N TYR A 135 -21.07 -3.95 3.76
CA TYR A 135 -20.87 -5.33 4.19
C TYR A 135 -21.72 -6.33 3.40
N ASN A 136 -22.98 -6.02 3.13
CA ASN A 136 -23.87 -6.88 2.37
C ASN A 136 -23.43 -7.04 0.90
N LEU A 137 -22.99 -5.93 0.27
CA LEU A 137 -22.47 -5.97 -1.11
C LEU A 137 -21.18 -6.80 -1.17
N LEU A 138 -20.25 -6.55 -0.24
CA LEU A 138 -19.02 -7.31 -0.13
C LEU A 138 -19.30 -8.81 0.02
N THR A 139 -20.14 -9.19 0.98
CA THR A 139 -20.45 -10.59 1.27
C THR A 139 -21.05 -11.32 0.06
N ALA A 140 -21.86 -10.63 -0.74
CA ALA A 140 -22.47 -11.20 -1.94
C ALA A 140 -21.47 -11.47 -3.07
N GLU A 141 -20.37 -10.71 -3.13
CA GLU A 141 -19.37 -10.76 -4.21
C GLU A 141 -17.91 -10.75 -3.67
N LYS A 142 -17.69 -11.34 -2.51
CA LYS A 142 -16.41 -11.32 -1.77
C LYS A 142 -15.21 -11.77 -2.60
N ALA A 143 -15.37 -12.72 -3.51
CA ALA A 143 -14.29 -13.20 -4.37
C ALA A 143 -13.74 -12.12 -5.33
N ASN A 144 -14.47 -11.03 -5.53
CA ASN A 144 -14.03 -9.88 -6.33
C ASN A 144 -13.28 -8.84 -5.49
N TRP A 145 -13.28 -8.96 -4.17
CA TRP A 145 -12.64 -8.00 -3.28
C TRP A 145 -11.15 -8.32 -3.10
N TRP A 146 -10.31 -7.30 -3.21
CA TRP A 146 -8.85 -7.45 -3.22
C TRP A 146 -8.26 -8.08 -1.95
N ASP A 147 -8.89 -7.83 -0.81
CA ASP A 147 -8.44 -8.28 0.51
C ASP A 147 -9.07 -9.62 0.94
N TYR A 148 -9.84 -10.25 0.07
CA TYR A 148 -10.48 -11.51 0.39
C TYR A 148 -9.50 -12.68 0.41
N SER A 149 -9.46 -13.38 1.54
CA SER A 149 -8.88 -14.71 1.67
C SER A 149 -9.93 -15.70 2.19
N PRO A 150 -9.94 -16.96 1.69
CA PRO A 150 -10.90 -17.96 2.16
C PRO A 150 -10.80 -18.20 3.67
N GLY A 151 -11.92 -18.08 4.39
CA GLY A 151 -11.98 -18.22 5.84
C GLY A 151 -11.67 -16.95 6.64
N GLY A 152 -11.11 -15.90 6.01
CA GLY A 152 -10.96 -14.55 6.54
C GLY A 152 -12.26 -13.75 6.47
N PHE A 153 -12.16 -12.42 6.52
CA PHE A 153 -13.34 -11.56 6.38
C PHE A 153 -13.88 -11.61 4.93
N PRO A 154 -15.19 -11.74 4.73
CA PRO A 154 -16.29 -11.78 5.69
C PRO A 154 -16.71 -13.21 6.13
N ASP A 155 -15.98 -14.28 5.77
CA ASP A 155 -16.37 -15.67 6.04
C ASP A 155 -16.35 -15.99 7.54
N ASN A 156 -15.48 -15.32 8.28
CA ASN A 156 -15.36 -15.47 9.74
C ASN A 156 -16.44 -14.71 10.51
N VAL A 157 -17.31 -13.93 9.86
CA VAL A 157 -18.42 -13.21 10.52
C VAL A 157 -19.63 -14.13 10.69
N VAL A 158 -19.99 -14.38 11.95
CA VAL A 158 -21.20 -15.13 12.30
C VAL A 158 -22.44 -14.25 12.20
N ARG A 159 -22.31 -12.99 12.62
CA ARG A 159 -23.42 -12.05 12.67
C ARG A 159 -22.93 -10.60 12.56
N PHE A 160 -23.58 -9.84 11.71
CA PHE A 160 -23.47 -8.39 11.64
C PHE A 160 -24.79 -7.77 12.08
N THR A 161 -24.79 -6.98 13.15
CA THR A 161 -26.01 -6.43 13.76
C THR A 161 -25.94 -4.90 13.82
N VAL A 162 -26.96 -4.24 13.27
CA VAL A 162 -27.20 -2.81 13.46
C VAL A 162 -28.07 -2.63 14.69
N ASN A 163 -27.50 -2.10 15.78
CA ASN A 163 -28.19 -1.90 17.07
C ASN A 163 -28.87 -0.54 17.18
N GLY A 164 -28.68 0.31 16.20
CA GLY A 164 -29.23 1.66 16.14
C GLY A 164 -28.52 2.47 15.05
N PRO A 165 -28.85 3.76 14.89
CA PRO A 165 -28.29 4.58 13.80
C PRO A 165 -26.77 4.67 13.79
N TYR A 166 -26.13 4.54 14.96
CA TYR A 166 -24.69 4.74 15.15
C TYR A 166 -23.98 3.58 15.85
N GLN A 167 -24.62 2.41 15.96
CA GLN A 167 -24.05 1.28 16.69
C GLN A 167 -24.11 0.00 15.88
N ILE A 168 -22.98 -0.70 15.84
CA ILE A 168 -22.80 -1.98 15.14
C ILE A 168 -22.17 -2.96 16.11
N THR A 169 -22.63 -4.21 16.07
CA THR A 169 -21.97 -5.35 16.70
C THR A 169 -21.65 -6.39 15.63
N ILE A 170 -20.40 -6.84 15.58
CA ILE A 170 -19.94 -7.91 14.69
C ILE A 170 -19.46 -9.08 15.56
N GLU A 171 -20.07 -10.25 15.41
CA GLU A 171 -19.67 -11.49 16.06
C GLU A 171 -18.86 -12.33 15.08
N PHE A 172 -17.67 -12.74 15.49
CA PHE A 172 -16.75 -13.58 14.73
C PHE A 172 -16.78 -15.03 15.25
N ASN A 173 -16.46 -16.00 14.38
CA ASN A 173 -16.53 -17.43 14.67
C ASN A 173 -15.36 -17.97 15.53
N GLY A 174 -14.34 -17.17 15.82
CA GLY A 174 -13.13 -17.56 16.53
C GLY A 174 -12.67 -16.57 17.59
N PRO A 175 -11.70 -16.97 18.44
CA PRO A 175 -11.08 -16.12 19.45
C PRO A 175 -9.94 -15.26 18.82
N TYR A 176 -10.30 -14.41 17.88
CA TYR A 176 -9.34 -13.60 17.15
C TYR A 176 -8.66 -12.55 18.02
N SER A 177 -7.41 -12.23 17.71
CA SER A 177 -6.69 -11.11 18.33
C SER A 177 -7.33 -9.78 17.94
N GLY A 178 -7.39 -8.84 18.90
CA GLY A 178 -7.95 -7.51 18.62
C GLY A 178 -7.13 -6.74 17.57
N ALA A 179 -5.83 -6.95 17.53
CA ALA A 179 -4.96 -6.30 16.56
C ALA A 179 -5.24 -6.80 15.13
N TRP A 180 -5.39 -8.10 14.94
CA TRP A 180 -5.79 -8.65 13.65
C TRP A 180 -7.20 -8.20 13.23
N LEU A 181 -8.15 -8.15 14.16
CA LEU A 181 -9.51 -7.65 13.88
C LEU A 181 -9.53 -6.16 13.50
N TYR A 182 -8.56 -5.35 13.93
CA TYR A 182 -8.44 -3.99 13.45
C TYR A 182 -8.22 -3.93 11.94
N ASN A 183 -7.51 -4.89 11.37
CA ASN A 183 -7.32 -4.98 9.91
C ASN A 183 -8.62 -5.18 9.20
N GLU A 184 -9.31 -6.24 9.60
CA GLU A 184 -10.59 -6.63 9.02
C GLU A 184 -11.60 -5.47 9.05
N LEU A 185 -11.64 -4.75 10.19
CA LEU A 185 -12.55 -3.63 10.39
C LEU A 185 -12.10 -2.34 9.70
N ALA A 186 -10.78 -2.19 9.43
CA ALA A 186 -10.25 -1.02 8.73
C ALA A 186 -10.75 -0.91 7.29
N GLN A 187 -11.14 -2.03 6.70
CA GLN A 187 -11.66 -2.09 5.34
C GLN A 187 -13.12 -1.60 5.23
N LEU A 188 -13.84 -1.47 6.35
CA LEU A 188 -15.22 -1.01 6.35
C LEU A 188 -15.32 0.44 5.89
N VAL A 189 -16.02 0.67 4.78
CA VAL A 189 -16.28 2.01 4.23
C VAL A 189 -17.79 2.21 4.17
N PRO A 190 -18.38 3.19 4.87
CA PRO A 190 -19.79 3.50 4.68
C PRO A 190 -20.07 3.86 3.21
N LEU A 191 -21.13 3.31 2.65
CA LEU A 191 -21.61 3.66 1.32
C LEU A 191 -22.99 4.31 1.42
N PRO A 192 -23.32 5.35 0.63
CA PRO A 192 -24.57 6.08 0.74
C PRO A 192 -25.76 5.23 0.29
N GLN A 193 -26.26 4.37 1.19
CA GLN A 193 -27.34 3.41 0.92
C GLN A 193 -28.57 4.12 0.33
N GLN A 194 -28.91 5.30 0.88
CA GLN A 194 -30.03 6.14 0.42
C GLN A 194 -29.89 6.65 -1.02
N SER A 195 -28.75 6.43 -1.67
CA SER A 195 -28.49 6.84 -3.06
C SER A 195 -28.13 5.65 -3.96
N TRP A 196 -27.42 4.66 -3.43
CA TRP A 196 -26.78 3.61 -4.23
C TRP A 196 -27.52 2.26 -4.22
N ASP A 197 -28.43 2.02 -3.28
CA ASP A 197 -29.14 0.75 -3.18
C ASP A 197 -30.24 0.66 -4.25
N ARG A 198 -29.79 0.46 -5.48
CA ARG A 198 -30.60 0.29 -6.70
C ARG A 198 -29.93 -0.68 -7.67
N THR A 199 -30.72 -1.28 -8.55
CA THR A 199 -30.25 -2.27 -9.52
C THR A 199 -30.18 -1.74 -10.96
N SER A 200 -30.57 -0.48 -11.18
CA SER A 200 -30.48 0.21 -12.47
C SER A 200 -30.41 1.72 -12.30
N ALA A 201 -29.96 2.44 -13.32
CA ALA A 201 -29.79 3.90 -13.28
C ALA A 201 -31.10 4.66 -13.02
N THR A 202 -32.23 4.17 -13.55
CA THR A 202 -33.56 4.77 -13.42
C THR A 202 -34.43 4.06 -12.37
N GLY A 203 -33.95 2.97 -11.77
CA GLY A 203 -34.66 2.23 -10.74
C GLY A 203 -34.75 2.99 -9.43
N PRO A 204 -35.78 2.74 -8.62
CA PRO A 204 -35.89 3.35 -7.29
C PRO A 204 -34.76 2.85 -6.37
N VAL A 205 -34.41 3.67 -5.37
CA VAL A 205 -33.63 3.24 -4.22
C VAL A 205 -34.52 2.35 -3.34
N GLY A 206 -33.97 1.26 -2.85
CA GLY A 206 -34.71 0.30 -2.02
C GLY A 206 -33.90 -0.22 -0.83
N ASN A 207 -34.14 -1.46 -0.50
CA ASN A 207 -33.37 -2.27 0.43
C ASN A 207 -33.02 -3.61 -0.24
N TYR A 208 -32.54 -3.53 -1.48
CA TYR A 208 -32.20 -4.71 -2.28
C TYR A 208 -31.05 -5.51 -1.65
N ASP A 209 -30.10 -4.80 -1.04
CA ASP A 209 -28.93 -5.38 -0.38
C ASP A 209 -29.26 -6.31 0.79
N LEU A 210 -30.48 -6.28 1.33
CA LEU A 210 -30.87 -7.15 2.45
C LEU A 210 -31.06 -8.62 2.06
N THR A 211 -30.98 -8.93 0.77
CA THR A 211 -30.94 -10.30 0.25
C THR A 211 -29.67 -10.52 -0.55
N THR A 212 -29.09 -11.72 -0.51
CA THR A 212 -27.87 -12.04 -1.26
C THR A 212 -28.01 -11.78 -2.76
N SER A 213 -29.15 -12.14 -3.36
CA SER A 213 -29.42 -11.90 -4.78
C SER A 213 -29.56 -10.41 -5.10
N GLY A 214 -30.21 -9.65 -4.23
CA GLY A 214 -30.37 -8.21 -4.37
C GLY A 214 -29.04 -7.48 -4.17
N ALA A 215 -28.26 -7.82 -3.14
CA ALA A 215 -26.91 -7.29 -2.92
C ALA A 215 -26.00 -7.51 -4.14
N ARG A 216 -26.03 -8.72 -4.71
CA ARG A 216 -25.31 -9.06 -5.96
C ARG A 216 -25.77 -8.20 -7.13
N ALA A 217 -27.08 -7.99 -7.29
CA ALA A 217 -27.61 -7.15 -8.36
C ALA A 217 -27.17 -5.69 -8.21
N VAL A 218 -27.18 -5.15 -6.98
CA VAL A 218 -26.69 -3.80 -6.67
C VAL A 218 -25.19 -3.68 -6.92
N TYR A 219 -24.39 -4.63 -6.42
CA TYR A 219 -22.95 -4.65 -6.68
C TYR A 219 -22.64 -4.63 -8.17
N ASN A 220 -23.26 -5.51 -8.94
CA ASN A 220 -23.04 -5.60 -10.39
C ASN A 220 -23.43 -4.30 -11.11
N PHE A 221 -24.52 -3.66 -10.69
CA PHE A 221 -24.91 -2.35 -11.19
C PHE A 221 -23.85 -1.29 -10.88
N LEU A 222 -23.42 -1.15 -9.62
CA LEU A 222 -22.40 -0.18 -9.20
C LEU A 222 -21.06 -0.43 -9.90
N ALA A 223 -20.62 -1.68 -10.00
CA ALA A 223 -19.40 -2.06 -10.70
C ALA A 223 -19.45 -1.73 -12.20
N ALA A 224 -20.61 -1.90 -12.83
CA ALA A 224 -20.81 -1.48 -14.23
C ALA A 224 -20.74 0.04 -14.38
N GLN A 225 -21.36 0.81 -13.45
CA GLN A 225 -21.27 2.28 -13.44
C GLN A 225 -19.84 2.77 -13.19
N ASN A 226 -19.08 2.08 -12.35
CA ASN A 226 -17.68 2.42 -12.06
C ASN A 226 -16.77 2.26 -13.29
N LYS A 227 -17.06 1.32 -14.20
CA LYS A 227 -16.27 1.11 -15.42
C LYS A 227 -16.46 2.23 -16.45
N ASP A 228 -17.50 3.02 -16.33
CA ASP A 228 -17.76 4.16 -17.23
C ASP A 228 -17.11 5.44 -16.69
N LEU A 229 -15.77 5.51 -16.85
CA LEU A 229 -14.93 6.62 -16.40
C LEU A 229 -15.42 7.99 -16.93
N ALA A 230 -16.04 8.03 -18.11
CA ALA A 230 -16.53 9.28 -18.70
C ALA A 230 -17.68 9.90 -17.89
N THR A 231 -18.34 9.12 -17.05
CA THR A 231 -19.47 9.58 -16.25
C THR A 231 -19.12 9.96 -14.80
N TYR A 232 -17.88 9.84 -14.37
CA TYR A 232 -17.50 10.07 -12.97
C TYR A 232 -17.93 11.43 -12.42
N THR A 233 -17.96 12.48 -13.25
CA THR A 233 -18.41 13.81 -12.83
C THR A 233 -19.88 14.11 -13.12
N THR A 234 -20.57 13.31 -13.92
CA THR A 234 -21.96 13.55 -14.33
C THR A 234 -22.95 12.57 -13.68
N ASN A 235 -22.52 11.36 -13.36
CA ASN A 235 -23.35 10.36 -12.71
C ASN A 235 -23.72 10.77 -11.29
N PRO A 236 -25.01 10.88 -10.95
CA PRO A 236 -25.47 11.28 -9.62
C PRO A 236 -24.98 10.38 -8.49
N LEU A 237 -24.67 9.11 -8.76
CA LEU A 237 -24.15 8.18 -7.75
C LEU A 237 -22.90 8.75 -7.09
N TRP A 238 -21.92 9.20 -7.89
CA TRP A 238 -20.61 9.62 -7.40
C TRP A 238 -20.61 11.03 -6.77
N LYS A 239 -21.76 11.70 -6.69
CA LYS A 239 -21.88 13.04 -6.09
C LYS A 239 -22.17 13.02 -4.60
N VAL A 240 -22.66 11.90 -4.07
CA VAL A 240 -22.92 11.75 -2.64
C VAL A 240 -21.68 11.17 -1.96
N VAL A 241 -20.97 12.00 -1.22
CA VAL A 241 -19.67 11.69 -0.59
C VAL A 241 -19.67 12.13 0.88
N ASP A 242 -18.85 11.52 1.72
CA ASP A 242 -18.62 11.90 3.11
C ASP A 242 -17.18 12.34 3.40
N GLY A 243 -16.32 12.28 2.37
CA GLY A 243 -14.95 12.77 2.42
C GLY A 243 -14.83 14.29 2.28
N PRO A 244 -13.61 14.84 2.41
CA PRO A 244 -13.36 16.29 2.37
C PRO A 244 -13.52 16.94 1.01
N TRP A 245 -13.71 16.18 -0.06
CA TRP A 245 -13.68 16.68 -1.42
C TRP A 245 -14.82 16.14 -2.29
N HIS A 246 -15.19 16.91 -3.31
CA HIS A 246 -16.05 16.52 -4.42
C HIS A 246 -15.24 16.48 -5.71
N LEU A 247 -15.43 15.45 -6.52
CA LEU A 247 -14.87 15.40 -7.87
C LEU A 247 -15.64 16.36 -8.79
N THR A 248 -14.93 17.31 -9.43
CA THR A 248 -15.53 18.33 -10.31
C THR A 248 -15.09 18.21 -11.76
N SER A 249 -13.93 17.59 -12.01
CA SER A 249 -13.43 17.29 -13.34
C SER A 249 -12.65 15.97 -13.32
N PHE A 250 -12.79 15.18 -14.37
CA PHE A 250 -12.04 13.93 -14.55
C PHE A 250 -11.80 13.69 -16.05
N THR A 251 -10.55 13.35 -16.39
CA THR A 251 -10.17 13.01 -17.77
C THR A 251 -9.89 11.51 -17.84
N PRO A 252 -10.78 10.70 -18.47
CA PRO A 252 -10.68 9.24 -18.47
C PRO A 252 -9.36 8.68 -19.01
N SER A 253 -8.80 9.31 -20.03
CA SER A 253 -7.56 8.84 -20.70
C SER A 253 -6.29 9.04 -19.88
N THR A 254 -6.30 9.96 -18.91
CA THR A 254 -5.10 10.33 -18.15
C THR A 254 -5.28 10.23 -16.65
N GLY A 255 -6.53 10.16 -16.13
CA GLY A 255 -6.84 10.26 -14.71
C GLY A 255 -6.66 11.66 -14.12
N ALA A 256 -6.38 12.68 -14.94
CA ALA A 256 -6.32 14.07 -14.48
C ALA A 256 -7.63 14.45 -13.80
N SER A 257 -7.55 14.90 -12.55
CA SER A 257 -8.71 15.10 -11.71
C SER A 257 -8.69 16.47 -11.05
N THR A 258 -9.85 17.08 -10.88
CA THR A 258 -10.01 18.30 -10.08
C THR A 258 -11.07 18.07 -9.02
N PHE A 259 -10.75 18.48 -7.81
CA PHE A 259 -11.63 18.38 -6.65
C PHE A 259 -11.91 19.75 -6.07
N ALA A 260 -13.14 19.96 -5.60
CA ALA A 260 -13.54 21.11 -4.78
C ALA A 260 -13.88 20.64 -3.35
N ARG A 261 -13.69 21.53 -2.37
CA ARG A 261 -14.01 21.20 -0.97
C ARG A 261 -15.46 20.78 -0.79
N ASN A 262 -15.66 19.75 0.01
CA ASN A 262 -16.97 19.38 0.54
C ASN A 262 -17.23 20.22 1.80
N ALA A 263 -18.21 21.13 1.71
CA ALA A 263 -18.56 22.02 2.81
C ALA A 263 -19.20 21.30 4.00
N THR A 264 -19.77 20.11 3.77
CA THR A 264 -20.42 19.29 4.81
C THR A 264 -19.46 18.32 5.51
N PHE A 265 -18.19 18.27 5.08
CA PHE A 265 -17.22 17.36 5.68
C PHE A 265 -17.09 17.57 7.19
N SER A 266 -17.33 16.50 7.95
CA SER A 266 -17.41 16.55 9.42
C SER A 266 -16.07 16.29 10.11
N GLY A 267 -15.04 15.89 9.36
CA GLY A 267 -13.71 15.60 9.88
C GLY A 267 -12.79 16.81 10.00
N PRO A 268 -11.55 16.60 10.48
CA PRO A 268 -10.57 17.69 10.63
C PRO A 268 -10.22 18.33 9.28
N ASN A 269 -10.24 19.67 9.24
CA ASN A 269 -9.79 20.43 8.09
C ASN A 269 -9.25 21.82 8.50
N ALA A 270 -8.34 22.39 7.70
CA ALA A 270 -7.77 23.71 7.95
C ALA A 270 -8.76 24.81 7.54
N LYS A 271 -8.98 25.79 8.43
CA LYS A 271 -9.88 26.93 8.18
C LYS A 271 -9.48 27.72 6.92
N ASN A 272 -8.19 27.92 6.71
CA ASN A 272 -7.63 28.67 5.57
C ASN A 272 -7.04 27.75 4.50
N GLY A 273 -7.47 26.50 4.40
CA GLY A 273 -6.92 25.55 3.47
C GLY A 273 -7.26 25.84 2.01
N VAL A 274 -6.56 25.15 1.11
CA VAL A 274 -6.79 25.23 -0.35
C VAL A 274 -8.25 24.88 -0.67
N HIS A 275 -8.82 25.54 -1.67
CA HIS A 275 -10.21 25.32 -2.09
C HIS A 275 -10.35 24.29 -3.21
N LYS A 276 -9.27 24.05 -3.96
CA LYS A 276 -9.21 23.07 -5.05
C LYS A 276 -7.96 22.22 -4.92
N LEU A 277 -8.09 20.97 -5.28
CA LEU A 277 -6.98 20.05 -5.49
C LEU A 277 -7.03 19.56 -6.93
N GLN A 278 -5.86 19.49 -7.57
CA GLN A 278 -5.71 18.88 -8.89
C GLN A 278 -4.71 17.74 -8.80
N LEU A 279 -5.08 16.57 -9.28
CA LEU A 279 -4.16 15.48 -9.56
C LEU A 279 -3.67 15.64 -11.00
N VAL A 280 -2.35 15.74 -11.15
CA VAL A 280 -1.69 16.02 -12.43
C VAL A 280 -0.87 14.80 -12.84
N PRO A 281 -1.35 13.98 -13.78
CA PRO A 281 -0.63 12.80 -14.24
C PRO A 281 0.51 13.19 -15.19
N PHE A 282 1.60 12.42 -15.12
CA PHE A 282 2.74 12.51 -16.03
C PHE A 282 2.91 11.21 -16.80
N THR A 283 3.50 11.33 -18.00
CA THR A 283 3.78 10.17 -18.88
C THR A 283 5.19 9.63 -18.71
N SER A 284 6.06 10.39 -18.05
CA SER A 284 7.44 10.00 -17.74
C SER A 284 8.00 10.84 -16.59
N ASP A 285 9.01 10.32 -15.92
CA ASP A 285 9.80 11.02 -14.90
C ASP A 285 10.40 12.32 -15.44
N ALA A 286 10.91 12.31 -16.68
CA ALA A 286 11.48 13.50 -17.30
C ALA A 286 10.45 14.63 -17.50
N ALA A 287 9.21 14.29 -17.84
CA ALA A 287 8.13 15.27 -17.98
C ALA A 287 7.77 15.92 -16.65
N GLU A 288 7.71 15.14 -15.58
CA GLU A 288 7.44 15.61 -14.23
C GLU A 288 8.60 16.47 -13.72
N PHE A 289 9.86 16.00 -13.85
CA PHE A 289 11.03 16.74 -13.44
C PHE A 289 11.17 18.10 -14.15
N ASN A 290 10.90 18.17 -15.46
CA ASN A 290 10.87 19.43 -16.19
C ASN A 290 9.79 20.39 -15.67
N SER A 291 8.63 19.86 -15.25
CA SER A 291 7.57 20.64 -14.62
C SER A 291 8.03 21.24 -13.29
N LEU A 292 8.75 20.48 -12.45
CA LEU A 292 9.36 20.99 -11.22
C LEU A 292 10.36 22.12 -11.51
N LEU A 293 11.27 21.91 -12.45
CA LEU A 293 12.31 22.90 -12.80
C LEU A 293 11.73 24.21 -13.35
N SER A 294 10.55 24.17 -13.96
CA SER A 294 9.85 25.40 -14.40
C SER A 294 9.44 26.30 -13.24
N GLY A 295 9.39 25.74 -12.03
CA GLY A 295 8.96 26.45 -10.82
C GLY A 295 7.48 26.84 -10.81
N SER A 296 6.73 26.43 -11.82
CA SER A 296 5.29 26.71 -11.95
C SER A 296 4.54 25.42 -12.29
N GLY A 297 3.27 25.30 -11.97
CA GLY A 297 2.47 24.16 -12.37
C GLY A 297 2.30 23.08 -11.30
N LEU A 298 3.30 22.80 -10.46
CA LEU A 298 3.18 21.83 -9.36
C LEU A 298 3.32 22.50 -8.00
N SER A 299 2.40 22.19 -7.09
CA SER A 299 2.53 22.49 -5.65
C SER A 299 3.25 21.37 -4.91
N TYR A 300 3.05 20.14 -5.36
CA TYR A 300 3.64 18.93 -4.83
C TYR A 300 3.97 17.99 -6.00
N GLY A 301 5.23 17.64 -6.16
CA GLY A 301 5.74 16.66 -7.10
C GLY A 301 6.83 15.83 -6.45
N TYR A 302 7.64 15.15 -7.25
CA TYR A 302 8.78 14.35 -6.79
C TYR A 302 10.00 14.51 -7.70
N VAL A 303 11.19 14.30 -7.14
CA VAL A 303 12.43 14.20 -7.89
C VAL A 303 12.64 12.74 -8.26
N PRO A 304 12.69 12.37 -9.54
CA PRO A 304 13.02 11.01 -9.95
C PRO A 304 14.39 10.58 -9.43
N PHE A 305 14.58 9.29 -9.14
CA PHE A 305 15.85 8.79 -8.65
C PHE A 305 17.01 9.08 -9.62
N SER A 306 16.78 9.00 -10.92
CA SER A 306 17.76 9.38 -11.94
C SER A 306 18.23 10.85 -11.87
N ASP A 307 17.44 11.72 -11.23
CA ASP A 307 17.68 13.16 -11.16
C ASP A 307 18.07 13.66 -9.77
N ILE A 308 18.36 12.76 -8.83
CA ILE A 308 18.76 13.09 -7.44
C ILE A 308 19.95 14.04 -7.39
N ALA A 309 20.92 13.90 -8.28
CA ALA A 309 22.07 14.80 -8.38
C ALA A 309 21.68 16.27 -8.70
N ALA A 310 20.47 16.49 -9.21
CA ALA A 310 19.97 17.81 -9.58
C ALA A 310 19.01 18.44 -8.54
N ILE A 311 18.93 17.89 -7.32
CA ILE A 311 18.07 18.41 -6.21
C ILE A 311 18.30 19.92 -5.98
N SER A 312 19.54 20.40 -6.10
CA SER A 312 19.85 21.84 -5.95
C SER A 312 19.10 22.73 -6.95
N ARG A 313 18.82 22.24 -8.17
CA ARG A 313 18.02 22.96 -9.17
C ARG A 313 16.55 23.03 -8.75
N VAL A 314 16.02 21.95 -8.20
CA VAL A 314 14.63 21.89 -7.69
C VAL A 314 14.46 22.83 -6.49
N THR A 315 15.41 22.84 -5.56
CA THR A 315 15.38 23.78 -4.43
C THR A 315 15.48 25.23 -4.88
N SER A 316 16.32 25.52 -5.89
CA SER A 316 16.40 26.86 -6.50
C SER A 316 15.11 27.27 -7.23
N ALA A 317 14.31 26.32 -7.71
CA ALA A 317 12.99 26.56 -8.30
C ALA A 317 11.88 26.78 -7.23
N GLY A 318 12.25 26.86 -5.95
CA GLY A 318 11.37 27.20 -4.84
C GLY A 318 10.65 26.01 -4.18
N TYR A 319 11.27 24.83 -4.24
CA TYR A 319 10.75 23.63 -3.56
C TYR A 319 11.61 23.24 -2.35
N LYS A 320 10.98 22.62 -1.38
CA LYS A 320 11.62 21.81 -0.35
C LYS A 320 11.62 20.37 -0.83
N VAL A 321 12.74 19.68 -0.68
CA VAL A 321 12.85 18.26 -1.04
C VAL A 321 12.88 17.43 0.25
N VAL A 322 11.98 16.46 0.35
CA VAL A 322 11.78 15.61 1.53
C VAL A 322 11.46 14.19 1.07
N PRO A 323 12.20 13.15 1.51
CA PRO A 323 11.84 11.77 1.18
C PRO A 323 10.49 11.40 1.80
N TRP A 324 9.73 10.58 1.10
CA TRP A 324 8.50 9.98 1.58
C TRP A 324 8.69 8.48 1.71
N VAL A 325 9.13 8.06 2.88
CA VAL A 325 9.26 6.65 3.22
C VAL A 325 7.87 6.07 3.37
N ASP A 326 7.56 5.04 2.59
CA ASP A 326 6.34 4.27 2.74
C ASP A 326 6.60 2.96 3.50
N TRP A 327 5.54 2.39 3.98
CA TRP A 327 5.59 1.09 4.63
C TRP A 327 5.09 0.04 3.64
N ALA A 328 5.99 -0.35 2.74
CA ALA A 328 5.74 -1.31 1.68
C ALA A 328 6.96 -2.21 1.48
N PHE A 329 6.74 -3.41 1.01
CA PHE A 329 7.81 -4.29 0.52
C PHE A 329 7.69 -4.46 -1.00
N ASN A 330 8.82 -4.41 -1.68
CA ASN A 330 8.87 -4.54 -3.13
C ASN A 330 9.13 -5.99 -3.54
N TYR A 331 8.52 -6.43 -4.63
CA TYR A 331 8.64 -7.82 -5.06
C TYR A 331 8.29 -8.03 -6.53
N ILE A 332 8.72 -9.20 -7.04
CA ILE A 332 8.35 -9.71 -8.36
C ILE A 332 7.49 -10.96 -8.16
N PRO A 333 6.19 -10.93 -8.43
CA PRO A 333 5.35 -12.11 -8.41
C PRO A 333 5.70 -13.08 -9.54
N LEU A 334 5.65 -14.38 -9.24
CA LEU A 334 5.85 -15.48 -10.17
C LEU A 334 4.51 -16.20 -10.40
N ASN A 335 4.19 -16.53 -11.65
CA ASN A 335 2.98 -17.29 -11.96
C ASN A 335 3.19 -18.80 -11.87
N PHE A 336 2.78 -19.38 -10.76
CA PHE A 336 2.88 -20.83 -10.49
C PHE A 336 1.89 -21.65 -11.34
N ASN A 337 0.87 -21.03 -11.92
CA ASN A 337 -0.15 -21.69 -12.73
C ASN A 337 0.11 -21.61 -14.23
N GLN A 338 1.14 -20.89 -14.66
CA GLN A 338 1.51 -20.75 -16.05
C GLN A 338 2.08 -22.11 -16.57
N PRO A 339 1.54 -22.68 -17.66
CA PRO A 339 1.86 -24.05 -18.06
C PRO A 339 3.33 -24.33 -18.34
N ALA A 340 4.08 -23.38 -18.91
CA ALA A 340 5.49 -23.60 -19.27
C ALA A 340 6.45 -23.32 -18.11
N THR A 341 6.23 -22.26 -17.35
CA THR A 341 7.14 -21.80 -16.29
C THR A 341 6.67 -22.16 -14.89
N GLY A 342 5.39 -22.37 -14.69
CA GLY A 342 4.83 -22.72 -13.38
C GLY A 342 5.46 -23.96 -12.75
N PRO A 343 5.64 -25.08 -13.46
CA PRO A 343 6.37 -26.23 -12.92
C PRO A 343 7.79 -25.91 -12.46
N ILE A 344 8.48 -24.99 -13.14
CA ILE A 344 9.81 -24.52 -12.79
C ILE A 344 9.75 -23.65 -11.52
N PHE A 345 8.85 -22.68 -11.47
CA PHE A 345 8.68 -21.77 -10.33
C PHE A 345 8.19 -22.48 -9.05
N ARG A 346 7.48 -23.61 -9.16
CA ARG A 346 7.09 -24.43 -8.00
C ARG A 346 8.29 -25.07 -7.29
N GLN A 347 9.45 -25.19 -7.95
CA GLN A 347 10.65 -25.72 -7.34
C GLN A 347 11.26 -24.66 -6.41
N LEU A 348 11.33 -24.94 -5.10
CA LEU A 348 11.89 -23.99 -4.13
C LEU A 348 13.32 -23.59 -4.47
N TYR A 349 14.18 -24.56 -4.81
CA TYR A 349 15.57 -24.29 -5.15
C TYR A 349 15.72 -23.34 -6.36
N VAL A 350 14.76 -23.36 -7.31
CA VAL A 350 14.76 -22.39 -8.43
C VAL A 350 14.51 -20.98 -7.91
N ARG A 351 13.51 -20.80 -7.05
CA ARG A 351 13.21 -19.48 -6.47
C ARG A 351 14.37 -18.97 -5.62
N GLN A 352 14.99 -19.84 -4.84
CA GLN A 352 16.22 -19.53 -4.09
C GLN A 352 17.38 -19.14 -5.01
N ALA A 353 17.59 -19.88 -6.10
CA ALA A 353 18.60 -19.52 -7.10
C ALA A 353 18.32 -18.16 -7.76
N LEU A 354 17.06 -17.85 -8.04
CA LEU A 354 16.67 -16.53 -8.55
C LEU A 354 16.94 -15.43 -7.52
N GLN A 355 16.63 -15.67 -6.23
CA GLN A 355 16.87 -14.71 -5.16
C GLN A 355 18.36 -14.42 -4.96
N HIS A 356 19.25 -15.43 -5.02
CA HIS A 356 20.70 -15.23 -5.01
C HIS A 356 21.26 -14.38 -6.17
N LEU A 357 20.44 -14.06 -7.16
CA LEU A 357 20.82 -13.22 -8.31
C LEU A 357 20.27 -11.79 -8.21
N ILE A 358 19.63 -11.43 -7.11
CA ILE A 358 19.14 -10.07 -6.86
C ILE A 358 20.08 -9.36 -5.90
N ASN A 359 20.75 -8.31 -6.38
CA ASN A 359 21.67 -7.53 -5.56
C ASN A 359 20.96 -6.30 -5.00
N GLU A 360 20.17 -6.49 -3.96
CA GLU A 360 19.35 -5.43 -3.37
C GLU A 360 20.19 -4.27 -2.82
N THR A 361 21.33 -4.56 -2.22
CA THR A 361 22.26 -3.52 -1.74
C THR A 361 22.77 -2.66 -2.89
N GLU A 362 23.11 -3.25 -4.03
CA GLU A 362 23.56 -2.50 -5.21
C GLU A 362 22.41 -1.71 -5.83
N ILE A 363 21.20 -2.28 -5.92
CA ILE A 363 20.00 -1.57 -6.39
C ILE A 363 19.75 -0.34 -5.51
N THR A 364 19.72 -0.49 -4.19
CA THR A 364 19.53 0.62 -3.25
C THR A 364 20.59 1.71 -3.45
N ARG A 365 21.84 1.33 -3.67
CA ARG A 365 22.93 2.28 -3.83
C ARG A 365 22.94 2.97 -5.21
N SER A 366 22.76 2.21 -6.29
CA SER A 366 23.00 2.69 -7.65
C SER A 366 21.74 3.14 -8.38
N VAL A 367 20.58 2.53 -8.09
CA VAL A 367 19.30 2.88 -8.71
C VAL A 367 18.54 3.88 -7.85
N PHE A 368 18.41 3.62 -6.53
CA PHE A 368 17.68 4.50 -5.63
C PHE A 368 18.55 5.60 -5.00
N HIS A 369 19.88 5.58 -5.23
CA HIS A 369 20.82 6.57 -4.68
C HIS A 369 20.72 6.74 -3.15
N GLY A 370 20.39 5.66 -2.44
CA GLY A 370 20.22 5.64 -0.99
C GLY A 370 18.82 6.03 -0.49
N TYR A 371 17.87 6.29 -1.39
CA TYR A 371 16.46 6.52 -1.06
C TYR A 371 15.67 5.21 -1.16
N GLY A 372 15.89 4.32 -0.22
CA GLY A 372 15.30 3.00 -0.13
C GLY A 372 16.13 2.08 0.75
N VAL A 373 15.66 0.88 0.94
CA VAL A 373 16.31 -0.15 1.77
C VAL A 373 16.28 -1.52 1.08
N PRO A 374 17.26 -2.40 1.33
CA PRO A 374 17.12 -3.82 1.01
C PRO A 374 15.96 -4.44 1.81
N ASP A 375 15.26 -5.40 1.20
CA ASP A 375 14.07 -6.01 1.80
C ASP A 375 14.05 -7.52 1.51
N TYR A 376 14.09 -8.35 2.56
CA TYR A 376 14.36 -9.79 2.46
C TYR A 376 13.16 -10.67 2.76
N GLY A 377 11.97 -10.08 2.84
CA GLY A 377 10.78 -10.82 3.22
C GLY A 377 9.50 -9.99 3.17
N PRO A 378 8.42 -10.49 3.79
CA PRO A 378 7.12 -9.86 3.71
C PRO A 378 6.96 -8.62 4.61
N VAL A 379 7.97 -8.27 5.42
CA VAL A 379 7.93 -7.11 6.31
C VAL A 379 8.95 -6.08 5.86
N PRO A 380 8.53 -4.82 5.61
CA PRO A 380 9.44 -3.77 5.16
C PRO A 380 10.58 -3.51 6.14
N GLY A 381 11.78 -3.30 5.61
CA GLY A 381 12.96 -2.91 6.38
C GLY A 381 12.87 -1.49 6.94
N ALA A 382 12.03 -0.64 6.37
CA ALA A 382 11.75 0.73 6.81
C ALA A 382 10.28 1.11 6.57
N PRO A 383 9.71 2.01 7.43
CA PRO A 383 10.25 2.44 8.72
C PRO A 383 10.36 1.28 9.72
N ALA A 384 11.26 1.39 10.69
CA ALA A 384 11.46 0.34 11.69
C ALA A 384 10.14 0.00 12.41
N SER A 385 9.84 -1.28 12.55
CA SER A 385 8.60 -1.76 13.16
C SER A 385 8.85 -2.91 14.12
N VAL A 386 7.83 -3.22 14.94
CA VAL A 386 7.84 -4.38 15.84
C VAL A 386 7.59 -5.70 15.10
N TYR A 387 7.21 -5.61 13.82
CA TYR A 387 6.88 -6.77 12.99
C TYR A 387 8.12 -7.37 12.33
N LEU A 388 9.18 -6.57 12.09
CA LEU A 388 10.42 -7.07 11.48
C LEU A 388 11.17 -7.94 12.47
N SER A 389 11.25 -9.23 12.21
CA SER A 389 11.99 -10.17 13.05
C SER A 389 13.50 -9.93 12.94
N ARG A 390 14.22 -10.33 13.99
CA ARG A 390 15.68 -10.27 13.96
C ARG A 390 16.29 -11.09 12.82
N GLN A 391 15.65 -12.18 12.41
CA GLN A 391 16.13 -13.04 11.32
C GLN A 391 16.04 -12.30 9.98
N GLN A 392 14.97 -11.53 9.76
CA GLN A 392 14.73 -10.77 8.53
C GLN A 392 15.62 -9.53 8.38
N THR A 393 16.35 -9.12 9.42
CA THR A 393 17.38 -8.07 9.29
C THR A 393 18.64 -8.59 8.58
N SER A 394 18.71 -9.87 8.26
CA SER A 394 19.82 -10.51 7.55
C SER A 394 19.30 -11.14 6.27
N ASP A 395 20.04 -10.95 5.19
CA ASP A 395 19.72 -11.55 3.89
C ASP A 395 19.86 -13.08 3.95
N PRO A 396 18.77 -13.84 3.78
CA PRO A 396 18.83 -15.30 3.76
C PRO A 396 19.42 -15.86 2.45
N TYR A 397 19.44 -15.05 1.38
CA TYR A 397 19.92 -15.44 0.05
C TYR A 397 20.82 -14.34 -0.53
N PRO A 398 22.01 -14.09 0.07
CA PRO A 398 22.92 -13.03 -0.36
C PRO A 398 23.25 -13.15 -1.86
N PHE A 399 23.47 -12.02 -2.51
CA PHE A 399 23.85 -12.00 -3.91
C PHE A 399 25.09 -12.84 -4.16
N ASP A 400 24.90 -14.00 -4.76
CA ASP A 400 25.96 -14.96 -5.10
C ASP A 400 25.60 -15.75 -6.39
N PRO A 401 26.03 -15.25 -7.55
CA PRO A 401 25.80 -15.97 -8.81
C PRO A 401 26.46 -17.37 -8.86
N ALA A 402 27.49 -17.64 -8.05
CA ALA A 402 28.11 -18.97 -7.98
C ALA A 402 27.22 -19.95 -7.20
N ALA A 403 26.68 -19.52 -6.07
CA ALA A 403 25.69 -20.29 -5.31
C ALA A 403 24.47 -20.63 -6.18
N ALA A 404 23.92 -19.67 -6.90
CA ALA A 404 22.81 -19.88 -7.82
C ALA A 404 23.10 -20.95 -8.88
N ARG A 405 24.28 -20.88 -9.51
CA ARG A 405 24.71 -21.89 -10.51
C ARG A 405 24.86 -23.30 -9.89
N THR A 406 25.47 -23.36 -8.72
CA THR A 406 25.66 -24.64 -7.98
C THR A 406 24.30 -25.24 -7.66
N LEU A 407 23.39 -24.45 -7.09
CA LEU A 407 22.05 -24.90 -6.73
C LEU A 407 21.28 -25.46 -7.94
N LEU A 408 21.36 -24.81 -9.10
CA LEU A 408 20.74 -25.30 -10.33
C LEU A 408 21.42 -26.59 -10.83
N ALA A 409 22.75 -26.65 -10.83
CA ALA A 409 23.49 -27.83 -11.30
C ALA A 409 23.22 -29.08 -10.44
N ASP A 410 23.16 -28.92 -9.12
CA ASP A 410 22.85 -29.98 -8.16
C ASP A 410 21.46 -30.58 -8.39
N HIS A 411 20.52 -29.75 -8.88
CA HIS A 411 19.15 -30.16 -9.22
C HIS A 411 18.97 -30.49 -10.71
N GLY A 412 20.00 -30.92 -11.39
CA GLY A 412 19.90 -31.56 -12.71
C GLY A 412 19.75 -30.60 -13.89
N TRP A 413 20.09 -29.32 -13.72
CA TRP A 413 20.18 -28.38 -14.83
C TRP A 413 21.57 -28.40 -15.46
N THR A 414 21.66 -28.42 -16.78
CA THR A 414 22.87 -28.11 -17.51
C THR A 414 23.00 -26.58 -17.56
N VAL A 415 23.78 -26.04 -16.61
CA VAL A 415 23.95 -24.60 -16.46
C VAL A 415 24.82 -24.03 -17.58
N ARG A 416 24.36 -22.94 -18.23
CA ARG A 416 25.03 -22.25 -19.35
C ARG A 416 25.09 -20.75 -19.09
N PRO A 417 26.09 -20.24 -18.36
CA PRO A 417 26.26 -18.80 -18.15
C PRO A 417 26.27 -18.06 -19.48
N SER A 418 25.58 -16.91 -19.53
CA SER A 418 25.32 -16.09 -20.72
C SER A 418 24.57 -16.82 -21.86
N GLY A 419 24.01 -17.97 -21.58
CA GLY A 419 23.11 -18.73 -22.45
C GLY A 419 21.84 -19.12 -21.72
N THR A 420 21.14 -20.14 -22.20
CA THR A 420 19.93 -20.66 -21.56
C THR A 420 20.20 -22.07 -21.00
N SER A 421 20.10 -22.23 -19.69
CA SER A 421 20.20 -23.51 -19.00
C SER A 421 19.02 -24.41 -19.35
N THR A 422 19.26 -25.73 -19.40
CA THR A 422 18.24 -26.72 -19.75
C THR A 422 18.18 -27.84 -18.74
N CYS A 423 16.99 -28.36 -18.47
CA CYS A 423 16.82 -29.54 -17.62
C CYS A 423 17.39 -30.78 -18.29
N SER A 424 18.42 -31.37 -17.69
CA SER A 424 19.05 -32.61 -18.16
C SER A 424 18.65 -33.83 -17.34
N ARG A 425 18.17 -33.66 -16.12
CA ARG A 425 17.68 -34.72 -15.24
C ARG A 425 16.22 -34.43 -14.81
N PRO A 426 15.21 -34.75 -15.61
CA PRO A 426 13.83 -34.63 -15.21
C PRO A 426 13.47 -35.65 -14.12
N GLY A 427 12.42 -35.40 -13.35
CA GLY A 427 11.91 -36.31 -12.33
C GLY A 427 11.82 -35.71 -10.94
N THR A 428 11.59 -36.57 -9.94
CA THR A 428 11.28 -36.17 -8.55
C THR A 428 12.40 -36.46 -7.55
N ALA A 429 13.52 -37.02 -8.01
CA ALA A 429 14.69 -37.27 -7.16
C ALA A 429 15.27 -35.91 -6.67
N ALA A 430 15.94 -35.92 -5.53
CA ALA A 430 16.51 -34.71 -4.93
C ALA A 430 17.48 -33.95 -5.85
N ASN A 431 18.16 -34.68 -6.77
CA ASN A 431 19.08 -34.11 -7.76
C ASN A 431 18.45 -33.93 -9.16
N ALA A 432 17.11 -33.99 -9.28
CA ALA A 432 16.38 -33.80 -10.54
C ALA A 432 15.76 -32.40 -10.59
N CYS A 433 15.37 -31.97 -11.80
CA CYS A 433 14.77 -30.64 -12.02
C CYS A 433 13.41 -30.45 -11.30
N GLY A 434 12.81 -31.52 -10.81
CA GLY A 434 11.60 -31.52 -10.02
C GLY A 434 10.34 -31.94 -10.78
N PRO A 435 9.26 -32.19 -10.04
CA PRO A 435 8.01 -32.65 -10.61
C PRO A 435 7.43 -31.65 -11.63
N GLY A 436 7.01 -32.21 -12.77
CA GLY A 436 6.41 -31.41 -13.85
C GLY A 436 7.40 -30.68 -14.75
N VAL A 437 8.71 -30.74 -14.49
CA VAL A 437 9.74 -30.14 -15.35
C VAL A 437 10.22 -31.16 -16.36
N PRO A 438 9.92 -31.04 -17.67
CA PRO A 438 10.31 -32.01 -18.67
C PRO A 438 11.80 -31.92 -19.04
N ALA A 439 12.34 -32.98 -19.61
CA ALA A 439 13.69 -32.96 -20.20
C ALA A 439 13.78 -31.84 -21.26
N GLY A 440 14.90 -31.13 -21.28
CA GLY A 440 15.12 -30.01 -22.20
C GLY A 440 14.33 -28.73 -21.88
N ALA A 441 13.55 -28.71 -20.79
CA ALA A 441 12.92 -27.47 -20.32
C ALA A 441 13.96 -26.37 -20.17
N LYS A 442 13.66 -25.18 -20.66
CA LYS A 442 14.55 -24.01 -20.62
C LYS A 442 14.31 -23.18 -19.39
N LEU A 443 15.37 -22.76 -18.70
CA LEU A 443 15.31 -21.71 -17.68
C LEU A 443 15.19 -20.35 -18.38
N ALA A 444 13.99 -20.05 -18.85
CA ALA A 444 13.69 -18.82 -19.56
C ALA A 444 12.25 -18.38 -19.28
N PHE A 445 12.04 -17.08 -19.07
CA PHE A 445 10.72 -16.49 -18.86
C PHE A 445 10.67 -15.03 -19.26
N THR A 446 9.47 -14.48 -19.35
CA THR A 446 9.22 -13.06 -19.61
C THR A 446 8.97 -12.32 -18.31
N LEU A 447 9.69 -11.24 -18.09
CA LEU A 447 9.39 -10.25 -17.07
C LEU A 447 8.67 -9.07 -17.72
N GLN A 448 7.38 -8.90 -17.44
CA GLN A 448 6.65 -7.70 -17.82
C GLN A 448 6.85 -6.65 -16.72
N TYR A 449 7.29 -5.45 -17.10
CA TYR A 449 7.57 -4.41 -16.13
C TYR A 449 6.92 -3.06 -16.52
N ALA A 450 6.64 -2.24 -15.51
CA ALA A 450 6.04 -0.93 -15.69
C ALA A 450 7.02 0.03 -16.38
N SER A 451 6.56 0.68 -17.45
CA SER A 451 7.31 1.72 -18.17
C SER A 451 6.97 3.12 -17.65
N GLY A 452 7.85 4.09 -17.96
CA GLY A 452 7.65 5.51 -17.64
C GLY A 452 8.41 5.97 -16.39
N GLN A 453 8.78 5.03 -15.52
CA GLN A 453 9.65 5.25 -14.37
C GLN A 453 11.03 4.66 -14.65
N THR A 454 12.07 5.48 -14.56
CA THR A 454 13.43 5.12 -14.96
C THR A 454 13.99 4.00 -14.09
N GLN A 455 13.80 4.09 -12.75
CA GLN A 455 14.29 3.10 -11.79
C GLN A 455 13.78 1.69 -12.07
N VAL A 456 12.50 1.53 -12.43
CA VAL A 456 11.93 0.21 -12.73
C VAL A 456 12.59 -0.43 -13.94
N SER A 457 12.91 0.39 -14.95
CA SER A 457 13.62 -0.07 -16.13
C SER A 457 15.08 -0.46 -15.83
N GLU A 458 15.75 0.28 -14.95
CA GLU A 458 17.12 0.01 -14.52
C GLU A 458 17.21 -1.25 -13.67
N GLU A 459 16.25 -1.44 -12.75
CA GLU A 459 16.11 -2.68 -11.98
C GLU A 459 15.90 -3.89 -12.90
N ALA A 460 14.97 -3.80 -13.86
CA ALA A 460 14.70 -4.87 -14.81
C ALA A 460 15.95 -5.23 -15.64
N ALA A 461 16.73 -4.24 -16.09
CA ALA A 461 17.96 -4.45 -16.83
C ALA A 461 19.07 -5.07 -15.95
N SER A 462 19.18 -4.65 -14.69
CA SER A 462 20.08 -5.24 -13.71
C SER A 462 19.78 -6.74 -13.50
N LEU A 463 18.51 -7.07 -13.29
CA LEU A 463 18.05 -8.45 -13.16
C LEU A 463 18.37 -9.29 -14.41
N GLN A 464 18.14 -8.76 -15.60
CA GLN A 464 18.46 -9.44 -16.86
C GLN A 464 19.94 -9.83 -16.91
N THR A 465 20.82 -8.91 -16.55
CA THR A 465 22.26 -9.12 -16.53
C THR A 465 22.66 -10.16 -15.48
N ALA A 466 22.17 -10.03 -14.27
CA ALA A 466 22.48 -10.94 -13.16
C ALA A 466 21.99 -12.37 -13.46
N PHE A 467 20.78 -12.54 -13.95
CA PHE A 467 20.19 -13.84 -14.28
C PHE A 467 20.93 -14.51 -15.45
N ALA A 468 21.34 -13.75 -16.46
CA ALA A 468 22.15 -14.27 -17.56
C ALA A 468 23.48 -14.86 -17.08
N SER A 469 24.10 -14.30 -16.02
CA SER A 469 25.34 -14.80 -15.43
C SER A 469 25.22 -16.24 -14.85
N ALA A 470 23.99 -16.64 -14.51
CA ALA A 470 23.68 -17.98 -14.04
C ALA A 470 23.00 -18.87 -15.11
N GLY A 471 22.92 -18.40 -16.35
CA GLY A 471 22.30 -19.15 -17.45
C GLY A 471 20.77 -19.12 -17.42
N ILE A 472 20.18 -18.08 -16.86
CA ILE A 472 18.73 -17.85 -16.84
C ILE A 472 18.43 -16.70 -17.82
N THR A 473 17.57 -16.97 -18.80
CA THR A 473 17.21 -15.98 -19.81
C THR A 473 15.90 -15.30 -19.44
N ILE A 474 15.91 -13.98 -19.23
CA ILE A 474 14.67 -13.21 -19.10
C ILE A 474 14.46 -12.30 -20.30
N ALA A 475 13.27 -12.37 -20.87
CA ALA A 475 12.81 -11.44 -21.90
C ALA A 475 12.09 -10.26 -21.22
N LEU A 476 12.59 -9.06 -21.38
CA LEU A 476 12.00 -7.86 -20.81
C LEU A 476 10.87 -7.34 -21.71
N LYS A 477 9.71 -7.04 -21.13
CA LYS A 477 8.54 -6.49 -21.82
C LYS A 477 7.99 -5.29 -21.05
N ALA A 478 8.28 -4.09 -21.54
CA ALA A 478 7.75 -2.86 -20.98
C ALA A 478 6.29 -2.65 -21.35
N ALA A 479 5.47 -2.20 -20.40
CA ALA A 479 4.07 -1.80 -20.62
C ALA A 479 3.68 -0.70 -19.61
N PRO A 480 2.62 0.08 -19.87
CA PRO A 480 2.11 1.03 -18.88
C PRO A 480 1.78 0.33 -17.55
N MET A 481 1.98 1.04 -16.43
CA MET A 481 1.76 0.53 -15.07
C MET A 481 0.39 -0.16 -14.93
N SER A 482 -0.70 0.49 -15.38
CA SER A 482 -2.05 -0.06 -15.33
C SER A 482 -2.23 -1.34 -16.15
N ALA A 483 -1.48 -1.50 -17.24
CA ALA A 483 -1.49 -2.72 -18.03
C ALA A 483 -0.71 -3.86 -17.36
N VAL A 484 0.33 -3.57 -16.60
CA VAL A 484 1.08 -4.57 -15.83
C VAL A 484 0.27 -5.00 -14.60
N SER A 485 -0.21 -4.05 -13.79
CA SER A 485 -1.02 -4.35 -12.60
C SER A 485 -2.38 -4.96 -12.95
N GLY A 486 -3.00 -4.54 -14.06
CA GLY A 486 -4.26 -5.10 -14.53
C GLY A 486 -4.19 -6.59 -14.94
N GLN A 487 -2.97 -7.15 -15.12
CA GLN A 487 -2.77 -8.59 -15.33
C GLN A 487 -2.66 -9.37 -14.01
N TRP A 488 -2.63 -8.68 -12.88
CA TRP A 488 -2.57 -9.28 -11.55
C TRP A 488 -3.88 -9.99 -11.22
N ALA A 489 -4.10 -11.11 -11.85
CA ALA A 489 -5.21 -12.02 -11.59
C ALA A 489 -4.75 -13.44 -11.84
N SER A 490 -5.38 -14.39 -11.20
CA SER A 490 -5.10 -15.81 -11.40
C SER A 490 -5.32 -16.19 -12.87
N CYS A 491 -4.30 -16.74 -13.50
CA CYS A 491 -4.28 -17.06 -14.91
C CYS A 491 -3.45 -18.32 -15.15
N SER A 492 -4.03 -19.32 -15.83
CA SER A 492 -3.44 -20.65 -16.05
C SER A 492 -3.23 -21.03 -17.51
N GLN A 493 -3.42 -20.10 -18.45
CA GLN A 493 -3.26 -20.33 -19.89
C GLN A 493 -1.83 -20.05 -20.34
N SER A 494 -1.42 -20.58 -21.49
CA SER A 494 -0.08 -20.37 -22.05
C SER A 494 0.20 -18.90 -22.42
N SER A 495 -0.84 -18.12 -22.68
CA SER A 495 -0.76 -16.66 -22.93
C SER A 495 -0.63 -15.82 -21.67
N CYS A 496 -0.76 -16.43 -20.47
CA CYS A 496 -0.68 -15.71 -19.21
C CYS A 496 0.71 -15.16 -18.96
N TRP A 497 0.77 -14.12 -18.13
CA TRP A 497 2.02 -13.57 -17.61
C TRP A 497 2.85 -14.65 -16.90
N GLN A 498 4.17 -14.45 -16.84
CA GLN A 498 5.11 -15.36 -16.19
C GLN A 498 5.71 -14.72 -14.92
N ALA A 499 6.16 -13.48 -15.04
CA ALA A 499 6.58 -12.62 -13.94
C ALA A 499 6.16 -11.17 -14.25
N LEU A 500 5.78 -10.42 -13.21
CA LEU A 500 5.37 -9.02 -13.31
C LEU A 500 6.26 -8.16 -12.41
N PHE A 501 6.45 -6.89 -12.78
CA PHE A 501 7.18 -5.96 -11.94
C PHE A 501 6.67 -4.53 -12.15
N TRP A 502 6.13 -3.93 -11.10
CA TRP A 502 5.63 -2.54 -11.11
C TRP A 502 6.45 -1.58 -10.25
N GLY A 503 7.43 -2.08 -9.49
CA GLY A 503 8.48 -1.27 -8.87
C GLY A 503 8.19 -0.76 -7.44
N ASN A 504 6.94 -0.79 -6.98
CA ASN A 504 6.56 -0.29 -5.65
C ASN A 504 5.91 -1.36 -4.76
N GLY A 505 5.85 -2.62 -5.21
CA GLY A 505 5.43 -3.76 -4.42
C GLY A 505 4.02 -3.66 -3.86
N TRP A 506 3.89 -3.99 -2.57
CA TRP A 506 2.65 -4.07 -1.82
C TRP A 506 2.78 -3.29 -0.51
N GLY A 507 1.77 -2.46 -0.20
CA GLY A 507 1.74 -1.75 1.06
C GLY A 507 1.61 -2.70 2.24
N PHE A 508 2.52 -2.60 3.20
CA PHE A 508 2.42 -3.26 4.48
C PHE A 508 1.63 -2.36 5.42
N TYR A 509 0.33 -2.36 5.23
CA TYR A 509 -0.51 -1.46 6.01
C TYR A 509 -0.73 -2.03 7.42
N PRO A 510 -0.76 -1.19 8.46
CA PRO A 510 -1.34 -1.57 9.75
C PRO A 510 -2.87 -1.66 9.70
N MET A 511 -3.49 -1.41 8.57
CA MET A 511 -4.77 -1.96 8.20
C MET A 511 -4.71 -3.47 8.17
N PHE A 512 -3.53 -4.00 7.97
CA PHE A 512 -3.07 -5.35 8.18
C PHE A 512 -2.24 -5.39 9.48
N ALA A 513 -2.68 -4.75 10.59
CA ALA A 513 -2.01 -4.78 11.87
C ALA A 513 -1.87 -6.22 12.32
N GLU A 514 -0.66 -6.69 12.47
CA GLU A 514 -0.31 -8.10 12.46
C GLU A 514 -0.66 -8.72 11.09
N PRO A 515 -0.15 -8.13 10.00
CA PRO A 515 -0.48 -8.56 8.65
C PRO A 515 -0.01 -9.98 8.49
N ALA A 516 -0.97 -10.88 8.38
CA ALA A 516 -0.67 -12.28 8.16
C ALA A 516 -0.35 -12.57 6.68
N GLY A 517 -0.41 -11.56 5.81
CA GLY A 517 -0.18 -11.71 4.37
C GLY A 517 -1.24 -12.55 3.65
N ASP A 518 -2.41 -12.67 4.28
CA ASP A 518 -3.51 -13.50 3.77
C ASP A 518 -3.89 -13.13 2.34
N GLU A 519 -3.94 -11.85 2.04
CA GLU A 519 -4.41 -11.31 0.77
C GLU A 519 -3.53 -11.70 -0.42
N ILE A 520 -2.22 -11.91 -0.20
CA ILE A 520 -1.26 -12.21 -1.28
C ILE A 520 -0.58 -13.58 -1.17
N PHE A 521 -0.56 -14.20 0.02
CA PHE A 521 0.15 -15.48 0.22
C PHE A 521 -0.76 -16.63 0.63
N ALA A 522 -1.98 -16.37 1.13
CA ALA A 522 -2.89 -17.45 1.46
C ALA A 522 -3.36 -18.20 0.19
N SER A 523 -3.54 -19.50 0.32
CA SER A 523 -4.02 -20.34 -0.78
C SER A 523 -5.42 -19.89 -1.22
N GLY A 524 -5.56 -19.48 -2.47
CA GLY A 524 -6.83 -19.04 -3.06
C GLY A 524 -7.26 -17.62 -2.69
N ALA A 525 -6.42 -16.82 -2.05
CA ALA A 525 -6.70 -15.41 -1.80
C ALA A 525 -6.80 -14.61 -3.12
N ALA A 526 -7.62 -13.56 -3.10
CA ALA A 526 -7.97 -12.78 -4.30
C ALA A 526 -6.77 -12.05 -4.91
N ALA A 527 -5.87 -11.55 -4.09
CA ALA A 527 -4.65 -10.89 -4.55
C ALA A 527 -3.45 -11.88 -4.65
N ASN A 528 -3.65 -13.18 -4.49
CA ASN A 528 -2.64 -14.19 -4.80
C ASN A 528 -2.69 -14.55 -6.30
N GLY A 529 -2.45 -13.57 -7.16
CA GLY A 529 -2.54 -13.73 -8.62
C GLY A 529 -1.56 -14.77 -9.19
N GLY A 530 -0.42 -14.99 -8.53
CA GLY A 530 0.56 -16.02 -8.89
C GLY A 530 0.10 -17.45 -8.61
N GLY A 531 -0.86 -17.64 -7.71
CA GLY A 531 -1.35 -18.96 -7.30
C GLY A 531 -0.36 -19.74 -6.45
N TYR A 532 0.42 -19.04 -5.59
CA TYR A 532 1.20 -19.70 -4.55
C TYR A 532 0.27 -20.47 -3.62
N SER A 533 0.65 -21.65 -3.16
CA SER A 533 -0.16 -22.45 -2.23
C SER A 533 0.76 -23.28 -1.33
N SER A 534 0.54 -23.16 -0.02
CA SER A 534 1.27 -23.87 1.01
C SER A 534 0.41 -24.04 2.26
N ALA A 535 0.07 -25.28 2.59
CA ALA A 535 -0.70 -25.58 3.80
C ALA A 535 0.01 -25.10 5.09
N GLU A 536 1.35 -25.12 5.11
CA GLU A 536 2.13 -24.59 6.25
C GLU A 536 1.99 -23.07 6.35
N ALA A 537 2.09 -22.34 5.22
CA ALA A 537 1.86 -20.90 5.20
C ALA A 537 0.45 -20.54 5.71
N ASP A 538 -0.57 -21.23 5.20
CA ASP A 538 -1.97 -21.03 5.60
C ASP A 538 -2.16 -21.29 7.11
N SER A 539 -1.49 -22.32 7.65
CA SER A 539 -1.52 -22.62 9.09
C SER A 539 -0.85 -21.54 9.93
N LEU A 540 0.30 -21.03 9.47
CA LEU A 540 1.03 -19.95 10.17
C LEU A 540 0.25 -18.64 10.15
N MET A 541 -0.37 -18.27 9.02
CA MET A 541 -1.26 -17.11 8.92
C MET A 541 -2.44 -17.24 9.88
N THR A 542 -3.11 -18.40 9.91
CA THR A 542 -4.19 -18.70 10.87
C THR A 542 -3.73 -18.56 12.34
N ALA A 543 -2.49 -18.94 12.63
CA ALA A 543 -1.94 -18.76 13.98
C ALA A 543 -1.74 -17.27 14.32
N VAL A 544 -1.36 -16.43 13.37
CA VAL A 544 -1.27 -14.96 13.57
C VAL A 544 -2.64 -14.37 13.90
N HIS A 545 -3.71 -14.81 13.25
CA HIS A 545 -5.07 -14.31 13.51
C HIS A 545 -5.50 -14.43 14.99
N THR A 546 -5.03 -15.45 15.68
CA THR A 546 -5.44 -15.75 17.06
C THR A 546 -4.38 -15.41 18.11
N GLN A 547 -3.11 -15.48 17.76
CA GLN A 547 -1.97 -15.31 18.67
C GLN A 547 -1.22 -13.98 18.46
N GLY A 548 -1.52 -13.26 17.36
CA GLY A 548 -0.91 -11.99 17.04
C GLY A 548 0.60 -12.10 16.87
N LEU A 549 1.33 -11.10 17.37
CA LEU A 549 2.79 -11.01 17.28
C LEU A 549 3.53 -12.26 17.79
N ASN A 550 2.95 -13.03 18.71
CA ASN A 550 3.60 -14.24 19.20
C ASN A 550 3.78 -15.35 18.14
N ALA A 551 2.97 -15.32 17.08
CA ALA A 551 3.07 -16.25 15.95
C ALA A 551 3.72 -15.61 14.74
N PHE A 552 3.83 -14.28 14.70
CA PHE A 552 4.19 -13.52 13.51
C PHE A 552 5.60 -13.82 13.02
N ASP A 553 6.61 -13.87 13.90
CA ASP A 553 8.00 -14.18 13.52
C ASP A 553 8.13 -15.52 12.79
N LYS A 554 7.32 -16.52 13.17
CA LYS A 554 7.35 -17.84 12.52
C LYS A 554 6.81 -17.76 11.10
N TYR A 555 5.71 -17.04 10.91
CA TYR A 555 5.14 -16.78 9.60
C TYR A 555 6.12 -16.03 8.71
N GLU A 556 6.63 -14.90 9.18
CA GLU A 556 7.58 -14.06 8.47
C GLU A 556 8.80 -14.84 8.00
N ASN A 557 9.46 -15.56 8.92
CA ASN A 557 10.65 -16.36 8.60
C ASN A 557 10.36 -17.50 7.61
N TYR A 558 9.20 -18.13 7.73
CA TYR A 558 8.79 -19.17 6.79
C TYR A 558 8.56 -18.60 5.39
N ILE A 559 7.76 -17.56 5.26
CA ILE A 559 7.45 -16.94 3.95
C ILE A 559 8.71 -16.39 3.27
N SER A 560 9.58 -15.73 4.02
CA SER A 560 10.85 -15.26 3.49
C SER A 560 11.68 -16.42 2.91
N ALA A 561 11.80 -17.54 3.64
CA ALA A 561 12.56 -18.71 3.21
C ALA A 561 11.92 -19.44 2.01
N GLN A 562 10.58 -19.38 1.88
CA GLN A 562 9.87 -20.03 0.76
C GLN A 562 9.93 -19.22 -0.55
N VAL A 563 10.28 -17.94 -0.49
CA VAL A 563 10.37 -17.06 -1.67
C VAL A 563 9.14 -17.22 -2.58
N PRO A 564 7.90 -16.98 -2.09
CA PRO A 564 6.71 -17.10 -2.92
C PRO A 564 6.66 -16.04 -4.03
N VAL A 565 7.40 -14.97 -3.83
CA VAL A 565 7.71 -13.88 -4.74
C VAL A 565 9.23 -13.66 -4.68
N LEU A 566 9.83 -13.02 -5.66
CA LEU A 566 11.21 -12.57 -5.53
C LEU A 566 11.21 -11.25 -4.77
N TRP A 567 11.89 -11.22 -3.63
CA TRP A 567 12.05 -10.03 -2.83
C TRP A 567 12.97 -9.04 -3.53
N MET A 568 12.65 -7.76 -3.47
CA MET A 568 13.38 -6.68 -4.14
C MET A 568 13.65 -5.56 -3.13
N ALA A 569 14.72 -4.81 -3.35
CA ALA A 569 14.92 -3.57 -2.59
C ALA A 569 13.69 -2.66 -2.69
N SER A 570 13.26 -2.12 -1.55
CA SER A 570 12.11 -1.22 -1.45
C SER A 570 12.58 0.24 -1.56
N PRO A 571 12.17 0.99 -2.61
CA PRO A 571 12.44 2.42 -2.71
C PRO A 571 11.59 3.21 -1.72
N ASP A 572 12.02 4.42 -1.37
CA ASP A 572 11.09 5.43 -0.84
C ASP A 572 10.00 5.68 -1.88
N TYR A 573 8.76 5.89 -1.45
CA TYR A 573 7.65 6.10 -2.39
C TYR A 573 7.92 7.28 -3.33
N PHE A 574 8.37 8.40 -2.74
CA PHE A 574 8.83 9.58 -3.48
C PHE A 574 10.00 10.27 -2.78
N VAL A 575 10.89 10.88 -3.55
CA VAL A 575 11.70 12.01 -3.09
C VAL A 575 10.91 13.29 -3.36
N SER A 576 9.99 13.61 -2.43
CA SER A 576 8.97 14.65 -2.63
C SER A 576 9.56 16.04 -2.81
N ALA A 577 9.05 16.79 -3.77
CA ALA A 577 9.33 18.19 -4.00
C ALA A 577 8.08 19.03 -3.72
N ILE A 578 8.10 19.80 -2.62
CA ILE A 578 6.96 20.55 -2.13
C ILE A 578 7.24 22.03 -2.21
N LYS A 579 6.36 22.83 -2.82
CA LYS A 579 6.51 24.30 -2.86
C LYS A 579 6.79 24.85 -1.47
N SER A 580 7.82 25.69 -1.36
CA SER A 580 8.26 26.24 -0.07
C SER A 580 7.17 27.04 0.66
N ASN A 581 6.20 27.58 -0.08
CA ASN A 581 5.05 28.29 0.47
C ASN A 581 3.82 27.40 0.66
N LEU A 582 3.85 26.09 0.36
CA LEU A 582 2.78 25.16 0.68
C LEU A 582 3.03 24.56 2.07
N ALA A 583 2.17 24.84 3.02
CA ALA A 583 2.23 24.32 4.38
C ALA A 583 1.20 23.20 4.58
N GLY A 584 1.46 22.32 5.57
CA GLY A 584 0.59 21.18 5.89
C GLY A 584 0.70 19.99 4.94
N ALA A 585 1.63 20.02 3.97
CA ALA A 585 1.79 19.01 2.92
C ALA A 585 3.01 18.10 3.12
N THR A 586 3.63 18.09 4.31
CA THR A 586 4.82 17.26 4.56
C THR A 586 4.48 15.77 4.42
N PRO A 587 5.28 14.98 3.66
CA PRO A 587 5.03 13.56 3.42
C PRO A 587 5.53 12.72 4.59
N THR A 588 4.74 12.62 5.62
CA THR A 588 5.11 11.93 6.87
C THR A 588 4.20 10.74 7.20
N ASP A 589 3.21 10.48 6.36
CA ASP A 589 2.31 9.32 6.52
C ASP A 589 2.90 8.10 5.80
N PRO A 590 3.36 7.06 6.53
CA PRO A 590 3.95 5.89 5.91
C PRO A 590 2.92 5.02 5.15
N LEU A 591 1.63 5.30 5.30
CA LEU A 591 0.55 4.64 4.56
C LEU A 591 0.11 5.41 3.33
N LEU A 592 0.92 6.36 2.89
CA LEU A 592 0.72 7.15 1.67
C LEU A 592 -0.59 7.95 1.63
N ASN A 593 -1.17 8.26 2.79
CA ASN A 593 -2.34 9.11 2.81
C ASN A 593 -1.96 10.57 2.61
N ILE A 594 -2.69 11.26 1.75
CA ILE A 594 -2.59 12.71 1.59
C ILE A 594 -3.75 13.39 2.32
N TYR A 595 -3.46 14.57 2.89
CA TYR A 595 -4.41 15.36 3.66
C TYR A 595 -4.60 16.76 3.07
N PRO A 596 -5.04 16.89 1.78
CA PRO A 596 -5.09 18.19 1.11
C PRO A 596 -6.07 19.15 1.77
N GLN A 597 -7.04 18.65 2.55
CA GLN A 597 -7.93 19.48 3.37
C GLN A 597 -7.18 20.28 4.45
N ASN A 598 -5.96 19.88 4.79
CA ASN A 598 -5.10 20.57 5.76
C ASN A 598 -4.02 21.45 5.09
N TRP A 599 -3.90 21.42 3.76
CA TRP A 599 -2.91 22.20 3.03
C TRP A 599 -3.35 23.66 2.91
N TYR A 600 -2.41 24.59 3.01
CA TYR A 600 -2.65 26.02 2.82
C TYR A 600 -1.39 26.72 2.30
N PHE A 601 -1.59 27.79 1.54
CA PHE A 601 -0.47 28.61 1.09
C PHE A 601 -0.08 29.64 2.14
N LEU A 602 1.20 29.94 2.23
CA LEU A 602 1.76 31.04 2.99
C LEU A 602 1.94 32.25 2.08
N LYS A 603 1.79 33.47 2.61
CA LYS A 603 2.23 34.68 1.90
C LYS A 603 3.73 34.58 1.69
N GLY A 604 4.16 34.81 0.43
CA GLY A 604 5.57 34.93 0.06
C GLY A 604 6.22 36.13 0.68
#